data_16347d2350328ea835d23e322ce0ad25
#
_entry.id   16347d2350328ea835d23e322ce0ad25
#
_cell.length_a   1.000
_cell.length_b   1.000
_cell.length_c   1.000
_cell.angle_alpha   90.00
_cell.angle_beta   90.00
_cell.angle_gamma   90.00
#
_symmetry.space_group_name_H-M   'P 1'
#
loop_
_entity.id
_entity.type
_entity.pdbx_description
1 polymer ?
#
loop_
_entity_poly.entity_id
_entity_poly.type
_entity_poly.pdbx_seq_one_letter_code
_entity_poly.pdbx_strand_id
1 'polypeptide(L)'
;MESAVTIFNQILKMFLMMSVGFLLYRKKTINDDTTARLSNILLMVATPCTIITSFNQTYTPEKLQGLILAFGLSLAVYAANIMIAGVLCKREERVEKFALVFSNAGFLGIPLVTGLLGIEAVFYLSPFIICFYLYAWTYGVIVMSGTREGVTFKKILTNPCIWAMAVGVLVFLLPQKPPVPVMEAVASLGSMNTPLAMLVLGAYLAKSPLTHMFKNIAAYRISVYRLVLIPAFLLAALSLVSDVFATIRTVILVSACAPSAALAPVFAQMFHRDISLGAEIVSLSTILCLFTLPIIIMLSEMIW
;
A
#
# COMPACT_ATOMS: atom_id res chain seq x y z
N MET A 1 10.06 6.03 23.47
CA MET A 1 11.15 5.08 23.17
C MET A 1 10.65 3.66 22.91
N GLU A 2 9.64 3.18 23.64
CA GLU A 2 9.04 1.84 23.38
C GLU A 2 8.40 1.72 21.99
N SER A 3 7.70 2.77 21.53
CA SER A 3 7.08 2.78 20.19
C SER A 3 8.13 2.69 19.08
N ALA A 4 9.26 3.40 19.19
CA ALA A 4 10.32 3.35 18.19
C ALA A 4 10.97 1.97 18.07
N VAL A 5 11.15 1.27 19.20
CA VAL A 5 11.66 -0.11 19.23
C VAL A 5 10.65 -1.07 18.60
N THR A 6 9.38 -0.90 18.90
CA THR A 6 8.31 -1.71 18.31
C THR A 6 8.24 -1.54 16.79
N ILE A 7 8.32 -0.29 16.31
CA ILE A 7 8.36 0.04 14.87
C ILE A 7 9.57 -0.60 14.21
N PHE A 8 10.75 -0.42 14.79
CA PHE A 8 11.98 -1.01 14.26
C PHE A 8 11.90 -2.54 14.19
N ASN A 9 11.43 -3.19 15.26
CA ASN A 9 11.27 -4.64 15.30
C ASN A 9 10.27 -5.14 14.25
N GLN A 10 9.17 -4.41 14.03
CA GLN A 10 8.19 -4.78 13.01
C GLN A 10 8.78 -4.65 11.59
N ILE A 11 9.51 -3.59 11.32
CA ILE A 11 10.17 -3.40 10.03
C ILE A 11 11.28 -4.44 9.84
N LEU A 12 12.09 -4.72 10.85
CA LEU A 12 13.11 -5.77 10.81
C LEU A 12 12.49 -7.15 10.52
N LYS A 13 11.39 -7.50 11.20
CA LYS A 13 10.64 -8.73 10.94
C LYS A 13 10.18 -8.83 9.48
N MET A 14 9.63 -7.76 8.93
CA MET A 14 9.20 -7.72 7.53
C MET A 14 10.39 -7.91 6.57
N PHE A 15 11.52 -7.31 6.89
CA PHE A 15 12.77 -7.45 6.10
C PHE A 15 13.33 -8.85 6.11
N LEU A 16 13.34 -9.50 7.27
CA LEU A 16 13.78 -10.89 7.37
C LEU A 16 12.91 -11.79 6.48
N MET A 17 11.58 -11.61 6.51
CA MET A 17 10.68 -12.35 5.61
C MET A 17 10.93 -12.02 4.14
N MET A 18 11.16 -10.73 3.82
CA MET A 18 11.48 -10.29 2.46
C MET A 18 12.80 -10.87 1.96
N SER A 19 13.81 -10.97 2.85
CA SER A 19 15.11 -11.61 2.53
C SER A 19 14.96 -13.08 2.18
N VAL A 20 14.03 -13.80 2.82
CA VAL A 20 13.69 -15.18 2.42
C VAL A 20 13.15 -15.22 0.99
N GLY A 21 12.21 -14.35 0.64
CA GLY A 21 11.68 -14.25 -0.74
C GLY A 21 12.77 -13.94 -1.77
N PHE A 22 13.67 -13.00 -1.42
CA PHE A 22 14.85 -12.66 -2.25
C PHE A 22 15.75 -13.87 -2.49
N LEU A 23 16.09 -14.61 -1.43
CA LEU A 23 16.96 -15.80 -1.54
C LEU A 23 16.30 -16.93 -2.32
N LEU A 24 15.01 -17.19 -2.13
CA LEU A 24 14.26 -18.19 -2.88
C LEU A 24 14.25 -17.88 -4.38
N TYR A 25 14.11 -16.62 -4.76
CA TYR A 25 14.18 -16.21 -6.16
C TYR A 25 15.60 -16.35 -6.74
N ARG A 26 16.63 -15.91 -6.00
CA ARG A 26 18.03 -16.06 -6.40
C ARG A 26 18.46 -17.53 -6.55
N LYS A 27 17.95 -18.41 -5.70
CA LYS A 27 18.16 -19.87 -5.78
C LYS A 27 17.28 -20.56 -6.84
N LYS A 28 16.46 -19.81 -7.58
CA LYS A 28 15.53 -20.33 -8.60
C LYS A 28 14.48 -21.31 -8.04
N THR A 29 14.26 -21.35 -6.73
CA THR A 29 13.16 -22.10 -6.09
C THR A 29 11.82 -21.49 -6.47
N ILE A 30 11.75 -20.15 -6.58
CA ILE A 30 10.64 -19.40 -7.15
C ILE A 30 11.16 -18.62 -8.36
N ASN A 31 10.32 -18.46 -9.36
CA ASN A 31 10.58 -17.75 -10.60
C ASN A 31 9.49 -16.70 -10.85
N ASP A 32 9.51 -16.03 -12.00
CA ASP A 32 8.55 -15.01 -12.37
C ASP A 32 7.10 -15.53 -12.36
N ASP A 33 6.85 -16.74 -12.89
CA ASP A 33 5.53 -17.35 -12.92
C ASP A 33 5.04 -17.66 -11.50
N THR A 34 5.87 -18.28 -10.67
CA THR A 34 5.56 -18.57 -9.27
C THR A 34 5.27 -17.28 -8.48
N THR A 35 6.10 -16.23 -8.68
CA THR A 35 5.91 -14.92 -8.03
C THR A 35 4.59 -14.29 -8.44
N ALA A 36 4.22 -14.37 -9.71
CA ALA A 36 2.94 -13.86 -10.21
C ALA A 36 1.75 -14.64 -9.60
N ARG A 37 1.85 -15.96 -9.49
CA ARG A 37 0.82 -16.80 -8.85
C ARG A 37 0.68 -16.50 -7.37
N LEU A 38 1.78 -16.33 -6.63
CA LEU A 38 1.75 -15.91 -5.23
C LEU A 38 1.12 -14.53 -5.06
N SER A 39 1.46 -13.58 -5.94
CA SER A 39 0.81 -12.26 -5.98
C SER A 39 -0.69 -12.35 -6.22
N ASN A 40 -1.12 -13.25 -7.11
CA ASN A 40 -2.54 -13.46 -7.37
C ASN A 40 -3.27 -14.05 -6.15
N ILE A 41 -2.69 -15.04 -5.46
CA ILE A 41 -3.24 -15.59 -4.21
C ILE A 41 -3.34 -14.48 -3.15
N LEU A 42 -2.30 -13.67 -3.01
CA LEU A 42 -2.30 -12.53 -2.09
C LEU A 42 -3.45 -11.57 -2.37
N LEU A 43 -3.63 -11.16 -3.63
CA LEU A 43 -4.61 -10.14 -4.03
C LEU A 43 -6.04 -10.69 -4.12
N MET A 44 -6.20 -11.97 -4.50
CA MET A 44 -7.53 -12.57 -4.71
C MET A 44 -8.10 -13.22 -3.45
N VAL A 45 -7.24 -13.62 -2.50
CA VAL A 45 -7.65 -14.37 -1.30
C VAL A 45 -7.19 -13.69 -0.02
N ALA A 46 -5.88 -13.59 0.20
CA ALA A 46 -5.36 -13.15 1.50
C ALA A 46 -5.76 -11.70 1.83
N THR A 47 -5.58 -10.76 0.88
CA THR A 47 -5.96 -9.35 1.10
C THR A 47 -7.46 -9.15 1.31
N PRO A 48 -8.36 -9.72 0.49
CA PRO A 48 -9.80 -9.70 0.75
C PRO A 48 -10.18 -10.27 2.11
N CYS A 49 -9.63 -11.42 2.49
CA CYS A 49 -9.89 -12.03 3.80
C CYS A 49 -9.40 -11.14 4.95
N THR A 50 -8.22 -10.50 4.82
CA THR A 50 -7.71 -9.54 5.80
C THR A 50 -8.66 -8.36 5.97
N ILE A 51 -9.17 -7.80 4.86
CA ILE A 51 -10.15 -6.71 4.89
C ILE A 51 -11.42 -7.18 5.62
N ILE A 52 -12.04 -8.29 5.21
CA ILE A 52 -13.26 -8.80 5.85
C ILE A 52 -13.05 -9.03 7.34
N THR A 53 -11.92 -9.62 7.73
CA THR A 53 -11.56 -9.87 9.14
C THR A 53 -11.52 -8.55 9.93
N SER A 54 -10.95 -7.49 9.37
CA SER A 54 -10.84 -6.20 10.04
C SER A 54 -12.19 -5.52 10.29
N PHE A 55 -13.22 -5.86 9.52
CA PHE A 55 -14.59 -5.37 9.70
C PHE A 55 -15.42 -6.18 10.71
N ASN A 56 -14.89 -7.31 11.21
CA ASN A 56 -15.57 -8.11 12.23
C ASN A 56 -15.45 -7.48 13.62
N GLN A 57 -15.94 -6.25 13.74
CA GLN A 57 -15.93 -5.42 14.94
C GLN A 57 -17.37 -5.07 15.36
N THR A 58 -17.55 -4.73 16.62
CA THR A 58 -18.81 -4.21 17.09
C THR A 58 -19.08 -2.85 16.44
N TYR A 59 -20.29 -2.70 15.88
CA TYR A 59 -20.74 -1.43 15.33
C TYR A 59 -20.83 -0.36 16.42
N THR A 60 -20.24 0.79 16.14
CA THR A 60 -20.50 2.03 16.88
C THR A 60 -20.55 3.20 15.89
N PRO A 61 -21.35 4.26 16.20
CA PRO A 61 -21.42 5.45 15.35
C PRO A 61 -20.05 6.09 15.12
N GLU A 62 -19.18 6.08 16.14
CA GLU A 62 -17.83 6.65 16.08
C GLU A 62 -16.94 5.90 15.09
N LYS A 63 -17.03 4.56 15.06
CA LYS A 63 -16.31 3.75 14.06
C LYS A 63 -16.80 4.03 12.65
N LEU A 64 -18.10 4.18 12.45
CA LEU A 64 -18.66 4.53 11.14
C LEU A 64 -18.20 5.93 10.70
N GLN A 65 -18.25 6.92 11.60
CA GLN A 65 -17.72 8.27 11.32
C GLN A 65 -16.24 8.21 10.97
N GLY A 66 -15.46 7.42 11.72
CA GLY A 66 -14.04 7.18 11.45
C GLY A 66 -13.80 6.55 10.08
N LEU A 67 -14.63 5.58 9.66
CA LEU A 67 -14.52 4.96 8.33
C LEU A 67 -14.79 5.97 7.21
N ILE A 68 -15.82 6.82 7.37
CA ILE A 68 -16.16 7.89 6.42
C ILE A 68 -15.02 8.91 6.36
N LEU A 69 -14.47 9.31 7.51
CA LEU A 69 -13.32 10.21 7.58
C LEU A 69 -12.09 9.59 6.88
N ALA A 70 -11.79 8.31 7.14
CA ALA A 70 -10.69 7.60 6.50
C ALA A 70 -10.85 7.58 4.97
N PHE A 71 -12.08 7.40 4.47
CA PHE A 71 -12.38 7.46 3.03
C PHE A 71 -12.14 8.86 2.46
N GLY A 72 -12.65 9.91 3.13
CA GLY A 72 -12.45 11.31 2.72
C GLY A 72 -10.96 11.70 2.72
N LEU A 73 -10.21 11.36 3.78
CA LEU A 73 -8.77 11.58 3.85
C LEU A 73 -8.01 10.82 2.76
N SER A 74 -8.40 9.58 2.46
CA SER A 74 -7.78 8.79 1.40
C SER A 74 -7.96 9.45 0.03
N LEU A 75 -9.16 9.92 -0.29
CA LEU A 75 -9.43 10.68 -1.53
C LEU A 75 -8.57 11.95 -1.59
N ALA A 76 -8.50 12.71 -0.49
CA ALA A 76 -7.72 13.92 -0.40
C ALA A 76 -6.22 13.68 -0.58
N VAL A 77 -5.67 12.61 0.03
CA VAL A 77 -4.25 12.23 -0.11
C VAL A 77 -3.91 11.87 -1.55
N TYR A 78 -4.74 11.06 -2.24
CA TYR A 78 -4.48 10.76 -3.66
C TYR A 78 -4.61 11.99 -4.54
N ALA A 79 -5.60 12.86 -4.30
CA ALA A 79 -5.74 14.13 -5.03
C ALA A 79 -4.51 15.03 -4.81
N ALA A 80 -4.03 15.16 -3.58
CA ALA A 80 -2.82 15.92 -3.26
C ALA A 80 -1.58 15.33 -3.94
N ASN A 81 -1.40 14.00 -3.89
CA ASN A 81 -0.29 13.33 -4.57
C ASN A 81 -0.32 13.55 -6.09
N ILE A 82 -1.51 13.58 -6.70
CA ILE A 82 -1.70 13.88 -8.13
C ILE A 82 -1.27 15.31 -8.43
N MET A 83 -1.66 16.29 -7.60
CA MET A 83 -1.25 17.69 -7.75
C MET A 83 0.27 17.84 -7.59
N ILE A 84 0.85 17.22 -6.54
CA ILE A 84 2.29 17.23 -6.29
C ILE A 84 3.05 16.63 -7.49
N ALA A 85 2.62 15.49 -8.00
CA ALA A 85 3.21 14.84 -9.16
C ALA A 85 3.05 15.68 -10.45
N GLY A 86 1.95 16.42 -10.55
CA GLY A 86 1.72 17.37 -11.66
C GLY A 86 2.73 18.52 -11.69
N VAL A 87 3.16 18.98 -10.51
CA VAL A 87 4.15 20.06 -10.36
C VAL A 87 5.60 19.54 -10.48
N LEU A 88 5.91 18.40 -9.86
CA LEU A 88 7.27 17.90 -9.73
C LEU A 88 7.77 17.09 -10.93
N CYS A 89 6.86 16.49 -11.71
CA CYS A 89 7.22 15.64 -12.83
C CYS A 89 6.78 16.27 -14.16
N LYS A 90 7.64 16.17 -15.18
CA LYS A 90 7.34 16.62 -16.54
C LYS A 90 6.23 15.76 -17.17
N ARG A 91 5.62 16.28 -18.25
CA ARG A 91 4.51 15.58 -18.92
C ARG A 91 4.91 14.21 -19.47
N GLU A 92 6.14 14.07 -19.90
CA GLU A 92 6.74 12.86 -20.49
C GLU A 92 7.12 11.81 -19.42
N GLU A 93 7.35 12.23 -18.18
CA GLU A 93 7.77 11.39 -17.04
C GLU A 93 6.57 10.61 -16.47
N ARG A 94 6.02 9.72 -17.27
CA ARG A 94 4.75 9.02 -16.97
C ARG A 94 4.91 7.94 -15.92
N VAL A 95 5.99 7.16 -15.97
CA VAL A 95 6.32 6.11 -15.01
C VAL A 95 6.62 6.73 -13.66
N GLU A 96 7.41 7.81 -13.65
CA GLU A 96 7.75 8.59 -12.46
C GLU A 96 6.50 9.17 -11.80
N LYS A 97 5.60 9.78 -12.57
CA LYS A 97 4.32 10.28 -12.05
C LYS A 97 3.49 9.20 -11.39
N PHE A 98 3.36 8.06 -12.05
CA PHE A 98 2.63 6.93 -11.49
C PHE A 98 3.27 6.46 -10.19
N ALA A 99 4.59 6.25 -10.19
CA ALA A 99 5.33 5.79 -9.03
C ALA A 99 5.28 6.80 -7.86
N LEU A 100 5.22 8.11 -8.17
CA LEU A 100 5.11 9.17 -7.15
C LEU A 100 3.72 9.22 -6.53
N VAL A 101 2.66 9.05 -7.32
CA VAL A 101 1.26 9.14 -6.82
C VAL A 101 0.88 7.91 -6.00
N PHE A 102 1.24 6.70 -6.47
CA PHE A 102 0.72 5.45 -5.93
C PHE A 102 1.67 4.80 -4.93
N SER A 103 1.21 4.64 -3.68
CA SER A 103 1.92 3.93 -2.61
C SER A 103 1.65 2.44 -2.64
N ASN A 104 2.58 1.65 -2.12
CA ASN A 104 2.45 0.21 -1.95
C ASN A 104 1.66 -0.16 -0.70
N ALA A 105 0.48 0.45 -0.53
CA ALA A 105 -0.37 0.26 0.64
C ALA A 105 -0.92 -1.18 0.76
N GLY A 106 -1.12 -1.88 -0.35
CA GLY A 106 -1.62 -3.26 -0.34
C GLY A 106 -0.59 -4.27 0.15
N PHE A 107 0.61 -4.26 -0.45
CA PHE A 107 1.66 -5.25 -0.13
C PHE A 107 2.45 -4.90 1.14
N LEU A 108 2.67 -3.62 1.41
CA LEU A 108 3.50 -3.19 2.54
C LEU A 108 2.67 -2.46 3.61
N GLY A 109 1.65 -1.72 3.24
CA GLY A 109 0.82 -0.98 4.18
C GLY A 109 0.00 -1.90 5.09
N ILE A 110 -0.63 -2.97 4.58
CA ILE A 110 -1.37 -3.93 5.42
C ILE A 110 -0.46 -4.57 6.47
N PRO A 111 0.69 -5.18 6.11
CA PRO A 111 1.65 -5.70 7.09
C PRO A 111 2.11 -4.67 8.13
N LEU A 112 2.37 -3.44 7.71
CA LEU A 112 2.79 -2.37 8.61
C LEU A 112 1.67 -1.98 9.58
N VAL A 113 0.49 -1.67 9.07
CA VAL A 113 -0.66 -1.27 9.91
C VAL A 113 -1.05 -2.40 10.85
N THR A 114 -1.09 -3.65 10.37
CA THR A 114 -1.39 -4.81 11.22
C THR A 114 -0.34 -5.00 12.31
N GLY A 115 0.93 -4.81 11.98
CA GLY A 115 2.02 -5.01 12.93
C GLY A 115 2.17 -3.89 13.96
N LEU A 116 1.77 -2.66 13.62
CA LEU A 116 1.88 -1.50 14.51
C LEU A 116 0.60 -1.27 15.34
N LEU A 117 -0.57 -1.47 14.74
CA LEU A 117 -1.86 -1.06 15.30
C LEU A 117 -2.85 -2.22 15.44
N GLY A 118 -2.45 -3.44 15.02
CA GLY A 118 -3.32 -4.61 15.01
C GLY A 118 -4.19 -4.72 13.76
N ILE A 119 -4.82 -5.90 13.61
CA ILE A 119 -5.68 -6.22 12.45
C ILE A 119 -6.91 -5.31 12.37
N GLU A 120 -7.40 -4.84 13.50
CA GLU A 120 -8.57 -3.96 13.57
C GLU A 120 -8.32 -2.61 12.87
N ALA A 121 -7.08 -2.13 12.84
CA ALA A 121 -6.74 -0.88 12.18
C ALA A 121 -6.82 -0.97 10.64
N VAL A 122 -6.78 -2.18 10.07
CA VAL A 122 -7.00 -2.40 8.63
C VAL A 122 -8.41 -1.98 8.20
N PHE A 123 -9.36 -1.93 9.14
CA PHE A 123 -10.68 -1.34 8.93
C PHE A 123 -10.57 0.09 8.36
N TYR A 124 -9.72 0.93 8.93
CA TYR A 124 -9.47 2.30 8.47
C TYR A 124 -8.50 2.39 7.29
N LEU A 125 -7.70 1.34 7.04
CA LEU A 125 -6.84 1.23 5.86
C LEU A 125 -7.63 0.85 4.60
N SER A 126 -8.72 0.10 4.74
CA SER A 126 -9.50 -0.42 3.62
C SER A 126 -9.97 0.67 2.64
N PRO A 127 -10.48 1.84 3.08
CA PRO A 127 -10.80 2.96 2.20
C PRO A 127 -9.60 3.43 1.37
N PHE A 128 -8.40 3.45 1.95
CA PHE A 128 -7.19 3.87 1.25
C PHE A 128 -6.85 2.90 0.10
N ILE A 129 -7.01 1.60 0.32
CA ILE A 129 -6.81 0.56 -0.70
C ILE A 129 -7.86 0.70 -1.82
N ILE A 130 -9.11 0.99 -1.48
CA ILE A 130 -10.17 1.22 -2.49
C ILE A 130 -9.85 2.45 -3.34
N CYS A 131 -9.47 3.56 -2.70
CA CYS A 131 -9.05 4.78 -3.38
C CYS A 131 -7.82 4.52 -4.28
N PHE A 132 -6.86 3.68 -3.82
CA PHE A 132 -5.75 3.24 -4.66
C PHE A 132 -6.24 2.65 -5.98
N TYR A 133 -7.12 1.65 -5.94
CA TYR A 133 -7.62 1.02 -7.15
C TYR A 133 -8.47 1.95 -8.00
N LEU A 134 -9.29 2.79 -7.38
CA LEU A 134 -10.08 3.80 -8.07
C LEU A 134 -9.18 4.74 -8.88
N TYR A 135 -8.19 5.33 -8.25
CA TYR A 135 -7.27 6.25 -8.92
C TYR A 135 -6.29 5.54 -9.86
N ALA A 136 -5.84 4.32 -9.57
CA ALA A 136 -4.94 3.58 -10.44
C ALA A 136 -5.62 3.24 -11.78
N TRP A 137 -6.87 2.77 -11.76
CA TRP A 137 -7.61 2.40 -12.97
C TRP A 137 -8.31 3.59 -13.66
N THR A 138 -8.24 4.79 -13.10
CA THR A 138 -8.69 6.04 -13.73
C THR A 138 -7.49 6.92 -14.09
N TYR A 139 -6.98 7.69 -13.15
CA TYR A 139 -5.85 8.60 -13.36
C TYR A 139 -4.56 7.86 -13.78
N GLY A 140 -4.24 6.73 -13.14
CA GLY A 140 -3.06 5.93 -13.47
C GLY A 140 -3.05 5.45 -14.92
N VAL A 141 -4.22 5.00 -15.42
CA VAL A 141 -4.40 4.63 -16.84
C VAL A 141 -4.18 5.84 -17.74
N ILE A 142 -4.76 7.01 -17.42
CA ILE A 142 -4.61 8.24 -18.20
C ILE A 142 -3.14 8.67 -18.26
N VAL A 143 -2.44 8.64 -17.14
CA VAL A 143 -1.02 9.03 -17.09
C VAL A 143 -0.17 8.08 -17.94
N MET A 144 -0.34 6.78 -17.78
CA MET A 144 0.49 5.77 -18.47
C MET A 144 0.17 5.68 -19.96
N SER A 145 -1.12 5.67 -20.35
CA SER A 145 -1.54 5.62 -21.77
C SER A 145 -1.31 6.95 -22.48
N GLY A 146 -1.59 8.05 -21.80
CA GLY A 146 -1.63 9.40 -22.37
C GLY A 146 -2.97 9.78 -22.99
N THR A 147 -3.96 8.88 -22.90
CA THR A 147 -5.33 9.07 -23.42
C THR A 147 -6.35 8.68 -22.35
N ARG A 148 -7.61 9.09 -22.53
CA ARG A 148 -8.72 8.70 -21.65
C ARG A 148 -9.40 7.39 -22.08
N GLU A 149 -9.08 6.88 -23.26
CA GLU A 149 -9.76 5.73 -23.88
C GLU A 149 -9.53 4.38 -23.17
N GLY A 150 -8.46 4.27 -22.39
CA GLY A 150 -8.14 3.04 -21.63
C GLY A 150 -8.82 2.92 -20.27
N VAL A 151 -9.59 3.92 -19.83
CA VAL A 151 -10.25 3.91 -18.52
C VAL A 151 -11.41 2.91 -18.56
N THR A 152 -11.34 1.88 -17.70
CA THR A 152 -12.35 0.82 -17.66
C THR A 152 -12.87 0.61 -16.25
N PHE A 153 -14.06 1.11 -15.97
CA PHE A 153 -14.73 0.92 -14.68
C PHE A 153 -14.95 -0.57 -14.34
N LYS A 154 -15.06 -1.44 -15.35
CA LYS A 154 -15.17 -2.90 -15.14
C LYS A 154 -14.02 -3.44 -14.28
N LYS A 155 -12.77 -2.99 -14.49
CA LYS A 155 -11.60 -3.42 -13.69
C LYS A 155 -11.67 -2.98 -12.23
N ILE A 156 -12.32 -1.86 -11.95
CA ILE A 156 -12.60 -1.40 -10.58
C ILE A 156 -13.64 -2.33 -9.96
N LEU A 157 -14.78 -2.50 -10.61
CA LEU A 157 -15.88 -3.32 -10.09
C LEU A 157 -15.56 -4.81 -9.97
N THR A 158 -14.61 -5.34 -10.74
CA THR A 158 -14.17 -6.74 -10.64
C THR A 158 -13.03 -6.94 -9.62
N ASN A 159 -12.59 -5.87 -8.95
CA ASN A 159 -11.49 -5.98 -7.97
C ASN A 159 -11.97 -6.66 -6.68
N PRO A 160 -11.31 -7.76 -6.23
CA PRO A 160 -11.71 -8.50 -5.04
C PRO A 160 -11.71 -7.68 -3.76
N CYS A 161 -10.82 -6.69 -3.64
CA CYS A 161 -10.74 -5.84 -2.44
C CYS A 161 -11.97 -4.92 -2.31
N ILE A 162 -12.57 -4.50 -3.42
CA ILE A 162 -13.80 -3.69 -3.42
C ILE A 162 -14.97 -4.54 -2.90
N TRP A 163 -15.09 -5.77 -3.37
CA TRP A 163 -16.11 -6.70 -2.88
C TRP A 163 -15.86 -7.09 -1.42
N ALA A 164 -14.60 -7.29 -1.03
CA ALA A 164 -14.24 -7.55 0.36
C ALA A 164 -14.65 -6.41 1.29
N MET A 165 -14.47 -5.15 0.87
CA MET A 165 -14.96 -4.02 1.66
C MET A 165 -16.47 -3.98 1.71
N ALA A 166 -17.18 -4.23 0.61
CA ALA A 166 -18.64 -4.27 0.59
C ALA A 166 -19.18 -5.35 1.54
N VAL A 167 -18.63 -6.56 1.48
CA VAL A 167 -18.94 -7.66 2.41
C VAL A 167 -18.55 -7.28 3.84
N GLY A 168 -17.37 -6.69 4.03
CA GLY A 168 -16.91 -6.21 5.33
C GLY A 168 -17.85 -5.19 5.96
N VAL A 169 -18.28 -4.18 5.19
CA VAL A 169 -19.27 -3.19 5.66
C VAL A 169 -20.58 -3.88 6.07
N LEU A 170 -21.06 -4.86 5.30
CA LEU A 170 -22.23 -5.65 5.69
C LEU A 170 -21.98 -6.37 7.01
N VAL A 171 -20.85 -7.07 7.17
CA VAL A 171 -20.47 -7.75 8.43
C VAL A 171 -20.40 -6.75 9.59
N PHE A 172 -19.86 -5.55 9.38
CA PHE A 172 -19.80 -4.51 10.41
C PHE A 172 -21.18 -4.00 10.83
N LEU A 173 -22.09 -3.82 9.89
CA LEU A 173 -23.44 -3.30 10.15
C LEU A 173 -24.42 -4.36 10.70
N LEU A 174 -24.12 -5.66 10.53
CA LEU A 174 -24.99 -6.73 11.01
C LEU A 174 -25.02 -6.77 12.55
N PRO A 175 -26.23 -6.82 13.16
CA PRO A 175 -26.36 -6.98 14.61
C PRO A 175 -25.87 -8.35 15.08
N GLN A 176 -26.05 -9.39 14.27
CA GLN A 176 -25.52 -10.73 14.51
C GLN A 176 -24.32 -10.99 13.59
N LYS A 177 -23.19 -11.30 14.22
CA LYS A 177 -21.98 -11.60 13.46
C LYS A 177 -22.07 -12.96 12.78
N PRO A 178 -21.33 -13.17 11.67
CA PRO A 178 -21.27 -14.48 11.02
C PRO A 178 -20.80 -15.57 12.00
N PRO A 179 -21.13 -16.86 11.72
CA PRO A 179 -20.70 -17.96 12.57
C PRO A 179 -19.20 -17.98 12.84
N VAL A 180 -18.79 -18.27 14.08
CA VAL A 180 -17.39 -18.28 14.50
C VAL A 180 -16.49 -19.09 13.55
N PRO A 181 -16.82 -20.33 13.14
CA PRO A 181 -15.96 -21.12 12.25
C PRO A 181 -15.72 -20.45 10.89
N VAL A 182 -16.72 -19.69 10.37
CA VAL A 182 -16.60 -18.96 9.10
C VAL A 182 -15.59 -17.83 9.25
N MET A 183 -15.71 -17.04 10.33
CA MET A 183 -14.80 -15.92 10.57
C MET A 183 -13.37 -16.39 10.91
N GLU A 184 -13.21 -17.50 11.59
CA GLU A 184 -11.91 -18.11 11.86
C GLU A 184 -11.23 -18.61 10.58
N ALA A 185 -11.98 -19.20 9.66
CA ALA A 185 -11.46 -19.59 8.35
C ALA A 185 -11.02 -18.37 7.53
N VAL A 186 -11.84 -17.31 7.50
CA VAL A 186 -11.49 -16.04 6.83
C VAL A 186 -10.25 -15.42 7.46
N ALA A 187 -10.17 -15.37 8.80
CA ALA A 187 -9.02 -14.82 9.51
C ALA A 187 -7.73 -15.63 9.24
N SER A 188 -7.84 -16.96 9.19
CA SER A 188 -6.70 -17.84 8.88
C SER A 188 -6.17 -17.59 7.47
N LEU A 189 -7.04 -17.44 6.46
CA LEU A 189 -6.64 -17.07 5.11
C LEU A 189 -6.07 -15.64 5.07
N GLY A 190 -6.66 -14.72 5.82
CA GLY A 190 -6.18 -13.34 5.95
C GLY A 190 -4.78 -13.25 6.57
N SER A 191 -4.46 -14.13 7.52
CA SER A 191 -3.14 -14.17 8.18
C SER A 191 -1.98 -14.48 7.21
N MET A 192 -2.26 -15.08 6.06
CA MET A 192 -1.27 -15.30 5.01
C MET A 192 -0.82 -13.99 4.31
N ASN A 193 -1.55 -12.89 4.50
CA ASN A 193 -1.27 -11.63 3.79
C ASN A 193 0.17 -11.17 4.00
N THR A 194 0.59 -10.97 5.25
CA THR A 194 1.93 -10.48 5.57
C THR A 194 3.04 -11.39 5.05
N PRO A 195 3.06 -12.71 5.31
CA PRO A 195 4.10 -13.60 4.79
C PRO A 195 4.16 -13.62 3.26
N LEU A 196 3.02 -13.75 2.59
CA LEU A 196 2.97 -13.77 1.12
C LEU A 196 3.44 -12.45 0.51
N ALA A 197 2.99 -11.32 1.04
CA ALA A 197 3.40 -10.01 0.57
C ALA A 197 4.92 -9.83 0.68
N MET A 198 5.53 -10.23 1.78
CA MET A 198 6.97 -10.10 1.99
C MET A 198 7.76 -11.03 1.07
N LEU A 199 7.34 -12.28 0.86
CA LEU A 199 7.97 -13.19 -0.09
C LEU A 199 7.92 -12.64 -1.52
N VAL A 200 6.78 -12.12 -1.93
CA VAL A 200 6.59 -11.52 -3.27
C VAL A 200 7.45 -10.27 -3.45
N LEU A 201 7.46 -9.37 -2.46
CA LEU A 201 8.30 -8.17 -2.50
C LEU A 201 9.79 -8.53 -2.54
N GLY A 202 10.21 -9.54 -1.78
CA GLY A 202 11.57 -10.07 -1.82
C GLY A 202 11.96 -10.60 -3.20
N ALA A 203 11.06 -11.33 -3.85
CA ALA A 203 11.27 -11.81 -5.23
C ALA A 203 11.36 -10.64 -6.23
N TYR A 204 10.53 -9.62 -6.11
CA TYR A 204 10.62 -8.42 -6.96
C TYR A 204 11.95 -7.68 -6.78
N LEU A 205 12.44 -7.55 -5.54
CA LEU A 205 13.76 -6.98 -5.27
C LEU A 205 14.89 -7.82 -5.92
N ALA A 206 14.79 -9.15 -5.84
CA ALA A 206 15.80 -10.05 -6.43
C ALA A 206 15.83 -9.98 -7.95
N LYS A 207 14.69 -9.72 -8.59
CA LYS A 207 14.56 -9.54 -10.05
C LYS A 207 15.13 -8.21 -10.53
N SER A 208 15.09 -7.19 -9.69
CA SER A 208 15.51 -5.83 -10.04
C SER A 208 17.03 -5.79 -10.31
N PRO A 209 17.51 -5.04 -11.32
CA PRO A 209 18.94 -4.88 -11.59
C PRO A 209 19.57 -3.95 -10.54
N LEU A 210 19.94 -4.51 -9.38
CA LEU A 210 20.42 -3.77 -8.21
C LEU A 210 21.55 -2.79 -8.53
N THR A 211 22.51 -3.19 -9.39
CA THR A 211 23.64 -2.33 -9.77
C THR A 211 23.22 -1.12 -10.60
N HIS A 212 22.19 -1.27 -11.43
CA HIS A 212 21.69 -0.19 -12.29
C HIS A 212 20.78 0.76 -11.48
N MET A 213 19.96 0.20 -10.62
CA MET A 213 19.04 0.94 -9.72
C MET A 213 19.79 1.99 -8.88
N PHE A 214 20.95 1.64 -8.29
CA PHE A 214 21.77 2.57 -7.49
C PHE A 214 22.48 3.66 -8.30
N LYS A 215 22.45 3.60 -9.64
CA LYS A 215 23.01 4.63 -10.53
C LYS A 215 21.93 5.51 -11.17
N ASN A 216 20.65 5.14 -11.06
CA ASN A 216 19.56 5.84 -11.72
C ASN A 216 19.09 7.06 -10.93
N ILE A 217 19.48 8.26 -11.40
CA ILE A 217 19.13 9.54 -10.78
C ILE A 217 17.60 9.74 -10.71
N ALA A 218 16.85 9.30 -11.73
CA ALA A 218 15.39 9.42 -11.74
C ALA A 218 14.76 8.58 -10.62
N ALA A 219 15.28 7.36 -10.37
CA ALA A 219 14.82 6.52 -9.27
C ALA A 219 15.08 7.15 -7.89
N TYR A 220 16.26 7.76 -7.68
CA TYR A 220 16.55 8.52 -6.45
C TYR A 220 15.63 9.72 -6.28
N ARG A 221 15.49 10.53 -7.33
CA ARG A 221 14.62 11.73 -7.29
C ARG A 221 13.20 11.38 -6.87
N ILE A 222 12.60 10.37 -7.51
CA ILE A 222 11.23 9.95 -7.19
C ILE A 222 11.16 9.34 -5.79
N SER A 223 12.15 8.55 -5.38
CA SER A 223 12.21 7.98 -4.04
C SER A 223 12.28 9.07 -2.96
N VAL A 224 13.08 10.14 -3.16
CA VAL A 224 13.14 11.28 -2.24
C VAL A 224 11.80 12.01 -2.18
N TYR A 225 11.19 12.29 -3.33
CA TYR A 225 9.86 12.94 -3.34
C TYR A 225 8.81 12.08 -2.62
N ARG A 226 8.84 10.76 -2.85
CA ARG A 226 7.89 9.81 -2.28
C ARG A 226 8.07 9.59 -0.78
N LEU A 227 9.33 9.49 -0.31
CA LEU A 227 9.66 9.07 1.06
C LEU A 227 10.03 10.21 1.99
N VAL A 228 10.20 11.43 1.46
CA VAL A 228 10.54 12.61 2.27
C VAL A 228 9.53 13.74 2.05
N LEU A 229 9.34 14.19 0.80
CA LEU A 229 8.53 15.37 0.53
C LEU A 229 7.04 15.11 0.78
N ILE A 230 6.49 14.01 0.25
CA ILE A 230 5.08 13.63 0.50
C ILE A 230 4.83 13.39 2.00
N PRO A 231 5.64 12.61 2.74
CA PRO A 231 5.48 12.47 4.17
C PRO A 231 5.54 13.78 4.96
N ALA A 232 6.49 14.67 4.65
CA ALA A 232 6.58 15.96 5.30
C ALA A 232 5.32 16.81 5.09
N PHE A 233 4.79 16.83 3.87
CA PHE A 233 3.52 17.47 3.57
C PHE A 233 2.36 16.84 4.34
N LEU A 234 2.29 15.51 4.40
CA LEU A 234 1.22 14.78 5.07
C LEU A 234 1.28 14.92 6.60
N LEU A 235 2.48 14.95 7.19
CA LEU A 235 2.65 15.25 8.62
C LEU A 235 2.01 16.60 8.97
N ALA A 236 2.28 17.64 8.18
CA ALA A 236 1.70 18.96 8.37
C ALA A 236 0.19 19.00 8.09
N ALA A 237 -0.28 18.31 7.05
CA ALA A 237 -1.69 18.30 6.69
C ALA A 237 -2.54 17.50 7.69
N LEU A 238 -2.04 16.35 8.14
CA LEU A 238 -2.74 15.47 9.07
C LEU A 238 -2.70 15.99 10.52
N SER A 239 -1.81 16.92 10.87
CA SER A 239 -1.84 17.60 12.19
C SER A 239 -3.12 18.44 12.39
N LEU A 240 -3.83 18.77 11.32
CA LEU A 240 -5.14 19.44 11.38
C LEU A 240 -6.29 18.49 11.75
N VAL A 241 -6.06 17.18 11.73
CA VAL A 241 -7.05 16.16 12.11
C VAL A 241 -7.04 16.03 13.64
N SER A 242 -8.22 16.08 14.26
CA SER A 242 -8.38 15.96 15.71
C SER A 242 -7.77 14.66 16.29
N ASP A 243 -7.24 14.75 17.50
CA ASP A 243 -6.64 13.63 18.24
C ASP A 243 -7.65 12.50 18.54
N VAL A 244 -8.94 12.78 18.56
CA VAL A 244 -10.00 11.76 18.63
C VAL A 244 -9.84 10.70 17.52
N PHE A 245 -9.25 11.09 16.39
CA PHE A 245 -9.02 10.22 15.23
C PHE A 245 -7.54 9.84 15.05
N ALA A 246 -6.75 9.82 16.13
CA ALA A 246 -5.32 9.52 16.08
C ALA A 246 -4.99 8.21 15.33
N THR A 247 -5.74 7.13 15.56
CA THR A 247 -5.56 5.87 14.85
C THR A 247 -5.73 6.03 13.35
N ILE A 248 -6.75 6.77 12.91
CA ILE A 248 -7.02 7.00 11.47
C ILE A 248 -5.89 7.82 10.86
N ARG A 249 -5.47 8.87 11.55
CA ARG A 249 -4.35 9.74 11.16
C ARG A 249 -3.09 8.92 10.92
N THR A 250 -2.72 8.05 11.87
CA THR A 250 -1.56 7.16 11.76
C THR A 250 -1.72 6.15 10.63
N VAL A 251 -2.87 5.51 10.47
CA VAL A 251 -3.14 4.57 9.37
C VAL A 251 -2.96 5.23 8.01
N ILE A 252 -3.53 6.42 7.82
CA ILE A 252 -3.41 7.18 6.55
C ILE A 252 -1.96 7.59 6.32
N LEU A 253 -1.26 8.10 7.34
CA LEU A 253 0.15 8.46 7.22
C LEU A 253 1.01 7.26 6.80
N VAL A 254 0.95 6.15 7.53
CA VAL A 254 1.73 4.93 7.24
C VAL A 254 1.46 4.42 5.83
N SER A 255 0.19 4.40 5.42
CA SER A 255 -0.21 3.93 4.10
C SER A 255 0.26 4.84 2.97
N ALA A 256 0.17 6.14 3.19
CA ALA A 256 0.58 7.14 2.23
C ALA A 256 2.11 7.26 2.14
N CYS A 257 2.85 7.04 3.23
CA CYS A 257 4.31 7.05 3.30
C CYS A 257 4.96 5.74 2.87
N ALA A 258 4.18 4.70 2.54
CA ALA A 258 4.70 3.48 1.94
C ALA A 258 5.42 3.77 0.61
N PRO A 259 6.40 2.94 0.19
CA PRO A 259 7.17 3.13 -1.04
C PRO A 259 6.28 3.11 -2.29
N SER A 260 6.85 3.34 -3.44
CA SER A 260 6.13 3.29 -4.71
C SER A 260 5.47 1.94 -4.94
N ALA A 261 4.25 1.96 -5.50
CA ALA A 261 3.46 0.75 -5.70
C ALA A 261 4.13 -0.24 -6.65
N ALA A 262 4.16 -1.53 -6.26
CA ALA A 262 4.61 -2.64 -7.11
C ALA A 262 3.84 -2.75 -8.45
N LEU A 263 2.74 -2.03 -8.56
CA LEU A 263 1.94 -1.91 -9.78
C LEU A 263 2.60 -1.05 -10.87
N ALA A 264 3.60 -0.21 -10.53
CA ALA A 264 4.25 0.69 -11.48
C ALA A 264 4.90 -0.02 -12.68
N PRO A 265 5.75 -1.06 -12.51
CA PRO A 265 6.30 -1.80 -13.65
C PRO A 265 5.22 -2.58 -14.41
N VAL A 266 4.15 -3.04 -13.76
CA VAL A 266 3.03 -3.75 -14.41
C VAL A 266 2.28 -2.81 -15.35
N PHE A 267 1.99 -1.58 -14.91
CA PHE A 267 1.37 -0.55 -15.74
C PHE A 267 2.33 -0.10 -16.85
N ALA A 268 3.63 0.03 -16.55
CA ALA A 268 4.63 0.33 -17.57
C ALA A 268 4.62 -0.72 -18.69
N GLN A 269 4.56 -2.01 -18.34
CA GLN A 269 4.44 -3.11 -19.30
C GLN A 269 3.12 -3.04 -20.10
N MET A 270 2.00 -2.83 -19.42
CA MET A 270 0.67 -2.77 -20.04
C MET A 270 0.54 -1.64 -21.08
N PHE A 271 1.20 -0.52 -20.83
CA PHE A 271 1.13 0.67 -21.67
C PHE A 271 2.41 0.93 -22.48
N HIS A 272 3.27 -0.07 -22.65
CA HIS A 272 4.52 -0.01 -23.42
C HIS A 272 5.43 1.15 -23.01
N ARG A 273 5.64 1.30 -21.70
CA ARG A 273 6.54 2.28 -21.07
C ARG A 273 7.79 1.57 -20.54
N ASP A 274 8.68 2.34 -19.93
CA ASP A 274 9.93 1.82 -19.36
C ASP A 274 9.66 0.97 -18.10
N ILE A 275 9.66 -0.36 -18.30
CA ILE A 275 9.44 -1.35 -17.24
C ILE A 275 10.61 -1.35 -16.26
N SER A 276 11.85 -1.16 -16.77
CA SER A 276 13.06 -1.15 -15.94
C SER A 276 13.03 0.01 -14.95
N LEU A 277 12.73 1.21 -15.43
CA LEU A 277 12.59 2.40 -14.58
C LEU A 277 11.52 2.21 -13.50
N GLY A 278 10.36 1.65 -13.87
CA GLY A 278 9.30 1.34 -12.89
C GLY A 278 9.76 0.37 -11.81
N ALA A 279 10.47 -0.70 -12.18
CA ALA A 279 11.01 -1.68 -11.25
C ALA A 279 12.13 -1.09 -10.36
N GLU A 280 13.00 -0.25 -10.92
CA GLU A 280 14.08 0.42 -10.20
C GLU A 280 13.53 1.40 -9.13
N ILE A 281 12.53 2.22 -9.49
CA ILE A 281 11.89 3.14 -8.53
C ILE A 281 11.24 2.36 -7.39
N VAL A 282 10.47 1.32 -7.69
CA VAL A 282 9.80 0.49 -6.67
C VAL A 282 10.82 -0.14 -5.75
N SER A 283 11.87 -0.75 -6.30
CA SER A 283 12.89 -1.46 -5.52
C SER A 283 13.70 -0.50 -4.66
N LEU A 284 14.17 0.62 -5.23
CA LEU A 284 14.93 1.63 -4.49
C LEU A 284 14.10 2.25 -3.37
N SER A 285 12.88 2.68 -3.68
CA SER A 285 11.98 3.25 -2.66
C SER A 285 11.64 2.25 -1.57
N THR A 286 11.51 0.95 -1.89
CA THR A 286 11.26 -0.10 -0.90
C THR A 286 12.45 -0.26 0.05
N ILE A 287 13.69 -0.25 -0.47
CA ILE A 287 14.90 -0.33 0.36
C ILE A 287 15.02 0.92 1.25
N LEU A 288 14.85 2.10 0.68
CA LEU A 288 14.98 3.37 1.42
C LEU A 288 13.87 3.54 2.46
N CYS A 289 12.69 3.02 2.20
CA CYS A 289 11.54 3.07 3.12
C CYS A 289 11.83 2.45 4.48
N LEU A 290 12.76 1.50 4.58
CA LEU A 290 13.21 0.91 5.84
C LEU A 290 13.72 1.92 6.84
N PHE A 291 14.41 2.92 6.33
CA PHE A 291 15.03 3.95 7.16
C PHE A 291 14.08 5.14 7.32
N THR A 292 13.36 5.51 6.25
CA THR A 292 12.52 6.70 6.26
C THR A 292 11.23 6.51 7.04
N LEU A 293 10.60 5.34 6.95
CA LEU A 293 9.31 5.11 7.60
C LEU A 293 9.39 5.15 9.15
N PRO A 294 10.38 4.51 9.81
CA PRO A 294 10.55 4.66 11.26
C PRO A 294 10.73 6.13 11.69
N ILE A 295 11.52 6.88 10.93
CA ILE A 295 11.76 8.31 11.22
C ILE A 295 10.45 9.09 11.10
N ILE A 296 9.65 8.85 10.06
CA ILE A 296 8.38 9.54 9.86
C ILE A 296 7.38 9.23 10.99
N ILE A 297 7.31 7.97 11.42
CA ILE A 297 6.41 7.58 12.51
C ILE A 297 6.88 8.19 13.83
N MET A 298 8.20 8.20 14.11
CA MET A 298 8.74 8.88 15.29
C MET A 298 8.44 10.39 15.26
N LEU A 299 8.61 11.05 14.12
CA LEU A 299 8.26 12.46 13.96
C LEU A 299 6.77 12.70 14.16
N SER A 300 5.90 11.80 13.70
CA SER A 300 4.47 11.92 13.92
C SER A 300 4.10 11.84 15.41
N GLU A 301 4.72 10.96 16.18
CA GLU A 301 4.53 10.85 17.64
C GLU A 301 5.06 12.07 18.40
N MET A 302 6.00 12.83 17.83
CA MET A 302 6.50 14.07 18.43
C MET A 302 5.64 15.30 18.10
N ILE A 303 4.95 15.28 16.96
CA ILE A 303 4.13 16.40 16.47
C ILE A 303 2.69 16.27 16.95
N TRP A 304 2.22 15.05 17.09
CA TRP A 304 0.86 14.66 17.46
C TRP A 304 0.82 14.02 18.84
#